data_449151cac476e325dfd88e8c484a2a46
#
_entry.id   449151cac476e325dfd88e8c484a2a46
#
_cell.length_a   1.000
_cell.length_b   1.000
_cell.length_c   1.000
_cell.angle_alpha   90.00
_cell.angle_beta   90.00
_cell.angle_gamma   90.00
#
_symmetry.space_group_name_H-M   'P 1'
#
loop_
_entity.id
_entity.type
_entity.pdbx_description
1 polymer ?
#
loop_
_entity_poly.entity_id
_entity_poly.type
_entity_poly.pdbx_seq_one_letter_code
_entity_poly.pdbx_strand_id
1 'polypeptide(L)'
;MPNRDSEKLITDGYTTTLLGDELMVCENMKHIRVTSVPSYTEVGMIILCLRGTAKICIFDNIHILAKNELAVILPGQLVSITELSPDFLCNIVVLSRALFDDTLSGFSRFSPLFFVYMRSHYWYELTGEEIERFKLFYGSL
;
A
#
# COMPACT_ATOMS: atom_id res chain seq x y z
N MET A 1 5.63 10.02 -14.35
CA MET A 1 6.00 10.49 -13.02
C MET A 1 4.98 10.05 -12.01
N PRO A 2 5.43 9.47 -10.92
CA PRO A 2 4.49 9.28 -9.84
C PRO A 2 3.86 10.64 -9.53
N ASN A 3 2.58 10.62 -9.30
CA ASN A 3 1.84 11.81 -8.95
C ASN A 3 2.50 12.48 -7.73
N ARG A 4 2.68 13.80 -7.76
CA ARG A 4 3.23 14.54 -6.64
C ARG A 4 2.47 14.30 -5.33
N ASP A 5 1.18 14.05 -5.42
CA ASP A 5 0.37 13.75 -4.25
C ASP A 5 0.70 12.38 -3.68
N SER A 6 1.04 11.41 -4.53
CA SER A 6 1.51 10.09 -4.09
C SER A 6 2.88 10.21 -3.42
N GLU A 7 3.78 11.01 -3.98
CA GLU A 7 5.06 11.30 -3.37
C GLU A 7 4.88 11.96 -2.00
N LYS A 8 3.97 12.91 -1.89
CA LYS A 8 3.67 13.57 -0.60
C LYS A 8 3.08 12.64 0.43
N LEU A 9 2.32 11.62 0.02
CA LEU A 9 1.76 10.64 0.95
C LEU A 9 2.84 9.72 1.53
N ILE A 10 3.96 9.53 0.83
CA ILE A 10 4.87 8.44 1.12
C ILE A 10 6.25 8.90 1.49
N THR A 11 6.67 10.08 1.04
CA THR A 11 8.07 10.45 1.04
C THR A 11 8.50 11.39 2.14
N ASP A 12 8.34 11.04 3.37
CA ASP A 12 9.14 11.73 4.37
C ASP A 12 10.41 10.94 4.68
N GLY A 13 11.18 10.66 3.62
CA GLY A 13 12.57 10.61 3.82
C GLY A 13 13.23 9.29 4.12
N TYR A 14 12.83 8.22 3.49
CA TYR A 14 13.60 6.99 3.66
C TYR A 14 13.85 6.39 2.29
N THR A 15 14.49 5.22 2.22
CA THR A 15 14.93 4.66 0.96
C THR A 15 13.78 4.54 -0.04
N THR A 16 13.76 5.40 -1.03
CA THR A 16 12.76 5.39 -2.10
C THR A 16 13.45 5.06 -3.40
N THR A 17 12.97 4.04 -4.08
CA THR A 17 13.44 3.67 -5.41
C THR A 17 12.33 3.93 -6.41
N LEU A 18 12.63 4.79 -7.38
CA LEU A 18 11.72 5.04 -8.51
C LEU A 18 12.12 4.14 -9.66
N LEU A 19 11.18 3.35 -10.13
CA LEU A 19 11.35 2.49 -11.29
C LEU A 19 10.49 3.05 -12.43
N GLY A 20 11.01 4.06 -13.09
CA GLY A 20 10.28 4.81 -14.09
C GLY A 20 9.20 5.66 -13.44
N ASP A 21 8.15 5.96 -14.20
CA ASP A 21 7.05 6.82 -13.76
C ASP A 21 5.89 6.04 -13.12
N GLU A 22 6.01 4.71 -13.03
CA GLU A 22 4.88 3.86 -12.73
C GLU A 22 4.98 3.07 -11.44
N LEU A 23 6.20 2.89 -10.93
CA LEU A 23 6.46 2.07 -9.77
C LEU A 23 7.39 2.79 -8.81
N MET A 24 7.03 2.83 -7.54
CA MET A 24 7.86 3.38 -6.49
C MET A 24 7.93 2.39 -5.34
N VAL A 25 9.13 2.12 -4.85
CA VAL A 25 9.37 1.24 -3.70
C VAL A 25 9.98 2.06 -2.58
N CYS A 26 9.35 2.03 -1.42
CA CYS A 26 9.81 2.74 -0.23
C CYS A 26 10.05 1.72 0.87
N GLU A 27 11.30 1.62 1.32
CA GLU A 27 11.69 0.69 2.38
C GLU A 27 11.92 1.42 3.69
N ASN A 28 11.63 0.75 4.80
CA ASN A 28 11.89 1.24 6.16
C ASN A 28 11.23 2.59 6.44
N MET A 29 10.01 2.75 6.00
CA MET A 29 9.23 3.97 6.22
C MET A 29 8.71 4.02 7.65
N LYS A 30 9.04 5.08 8.37
CA LYS A 30 8.54 5.32 9.73
C LYS A 30 7.26 6.14 9.73
N HIS A 31 7.00 6.85 8.66
CA HIS A 31 5.86 7.75 8.55
C HIS A 31 5.17 7.51 7.23
N ILE A 32 3.86 7.32 7.31
CA ILE A 32 2.97 7.49 6.18
C ILE A 32 2.22 8.77 6.48
N ARG A 33 2.00 9.61 5.48
CA ARG A 33 1.24 10.83 5.71
C ARG A 33 -0.16 10.46 6.16
N VAL A 34 -0.44 10.80 7.41
CA VAL A 34 -1.69 10.47 8.06
C VAL A 34 -2.74 11.48 7.61
N THR A 35 -3.88 11.01 7.14
CA THR A 35 -5.03 11.86 6.88
C THR A 35 -6.17 11.42 7.79
N SER A 36 -6.67 12.34 8.60
CA SER A 36 -7.85 12.10 9.42
C SER A 36 -9.13 12.10 8.59
N VAL A 37 -9.06 12.65 7.38
CA VAL A 37 -10.19 12.70 6.45
C VAL A 37 -9.96 11.67 5.36
N PRO A 38 -10.93 10.77 5.12
CA PRO A 38 -10.82 9.81 4.02
C PRO A 38 -10.64 10.51 2.67
N SER A 39 -9.74 9.99 1.87
CA SER A 39 -9.43 10.53 0.54
C SER A 39 -9.39 9.42 -0.49
N TYR A 40 -9.84 9.71 -1.71
CA TYR A 40 -9.74 8.75 -2.80
C TYR A 40 -8.31 8.65 -3.27
N THR A 41 -7.79 7.43 -3.39
CA THR A 41 -6.44 7.20 -3.89
C THR A 41 -6.43 7.17 -5.41
N GLU A 42 -5.39 7.75 -6.01
CA GLU A 42 -5.16 7.66 -7.45
C GLU A 42 -4.25 6.50 -7.83
N VAL A 43 -3.59 5.92 -6.85
CA VAL A 43 -2.57 4.88 -7.04
C VAL A 43 -2.93 3.63 -6.27
N GLY A 44 -2.36 2.49 -6.69
CA GLY A 44 -2.38 1.28 -5.90
C GLY A 44 -1.22 1.27 -4.92
N MET A 45 -1.41 0.70 -3.75
CA MET A 45 -0.37 0.57 -2.74
C MET A 45 -0.38 -0.82 -2.13
N ILE A 46 0.81 -1.35 -1.87
CA ILE A 46 0.99 -2.57 -1.09
C ILE A 46 1.87 -2.20 0.10
N ILE A 47 1.33 -2.33 1.30
CA ILE A 47 2.00 -1.92 2.53
C ILE A 47 2.29 -3.17 3.37
N LEU A 48 3.57 -3.43 3.62
CA LEU A 48 3.99 -4.49 4.54
C LEU A 48 4.41 -3.86 5.87
N CYS A 49 3.70 -4.17 6.93
CA CYS A 49 4.06 -3.69 8.26
C CYS A 49 5.18 -4.56 8.83
N LEU A 50 6.29 -3.93 9.18
CA LEU A 50 7.45 -4.61 9.76
C LEU A 50 7.45 -4.51 11.28
N ARG A 51 6.86 -3.44 11.82
CA ARG A 51 6.85 -3.19 13.27
C ARG A 51 5.78 -2.15 13.59
N GLY A 52 5.20 -2.25 14.78
CA GLY A 52 4.19 -1.31 15.22
C GLY A 52 2.83 -1.54 14.59
N THR A 53 2.00 -0.51 14.62
CA THR A 53 0.63 -0.57 14.13
C THR A 53 0.22 0.71 13.41
N ALA A 54 -0.74 0.56 12.50
CA ALA A 54 -1.38 1.69 11.81
C ALA A 54 -2.85 1.36 11.61
N LYS A 55 -3.72 2.33 11.83
CA LYS A 55 -5.15 2.16 11.59
C LYS A 55 -5.47 2.51 10.15
N ILE A 56 -5.95 1.53 9.40
CA ILE A 56 -6.37 1.72 8.01
C ILE A 56 -7.89 1.60 7.95
N CYS A 57 -8.52 2.52 7.24
CA CYS A 57 -9.95 2.46 6.96
C CYS A 57 -10.14 2.57 5.45
N ILE A 58 -10.75 1.54 4.85
CA ILE A 58 -11.15 1.55 3.45
C ILE A 58 -12.66 1.55 3.39
N PHE A 59 -13.23 2.66 2.92
CA PHE A 59 -14.64 2.98 3.09
C PHE A 59 -15.00 2.90 4.58
N ASP A 60 -15.80 1.94 5.00
CA ASP A 60 -16.18 1.77 6.39
C ASP A 60 -15.43 0.63 7.10
N ASN A 61 -14.50 -0.02 6.40
CA ASN A 61 -13.84 -1.21 6.91
C ASN A 61 -12.53 -0.85 7.58
N ILE A 62 -12.49 -0.95 8.88
CA ILE A 62 -11.36 -0.57 9.72
C ILE A 62 -10.53 -1.80 10.06
N HIS A 63 -9.20 -1.69 9.93
CA HIS A 63 -8.27 -2.71 10.40
C HIS A 63 -7.05 -2.04 11.01
N ILE A 64 -6.59 -2.57 12.13
CA ILE A 64 -5.33 -2.16 12.74
C ILE A 64 -4.24 -3.05 12.14
N LEU A 65 -3.51 -2.50 11.18
CA LEU A 65 -2.42 -3.22 10.54
C LEU A 65 -1.29 -3.41 11.53
N ALA A 66 -0.82 -4.64 11.67
CA ALA A 66 0.20 -5.01 12.65
C ALA A 66 1.35 -5.74 11.97
N LYS A 67 2.38 -6.07 12.77
CA LYS A 67 3.59 -6.73 12.27
C LYS A 67 3.26 -7.97 11.44
N ASN A 68 3.93 -8.10 10.31
CA ASN A 68 3.82 -9.21 9.35
C ASN A 68 2.51 -9.23 8.56
N GLU A 69 1.73 -8.17 8.66
CA GLU A 69 0.52 -8.03 7.86
C GLU A 69 0.79 -7.16 6.63
N LEU A 70 0.15 -7.54 5.54
CA LEU A 70 0.21 -6.86 4.26
C LEU A 70 -1.15 -6.24 3.98
N ALA A 71 -1.17 -4.98 3.59
CA ALA A 71 -2.39 -4.32 3.14
C ALA A 71 -2.28 -3.99 1.65
N VAL A 72 -3.37 -4.23 0.93
CA VAL A 72 -3.48 -3.92 -0.51
C VAL A 72 -4.54 -2.85 -0.70
N ILE A 73 -4.13 -1.71 -1.22
CA ILE A 73 -5.02 -0.59 -1.49
C ILE A 73 -5.10 -0.40 -3.00
N LEU A 74 -6.31 -0.43 -3.53
CA LEU A 74 -6.56 -0.29 -4.96
C LEU A 74 -6.76 1.17 -5.36
N PRO A 75 -6.41 1.54 -6.60
CA PRO A 75 -6.75 2.88 -7.10
C PRO A 75 -8.25 3.11 -7.04
N GLY A 76 -8.66 4.30 -6.65
CA GLY A 76 -10.05 4.70 -6.58
C GLY A 76 -10.76 4.36 -5.28
N GLN A 77 -10.08 3.74 -4.32
CA GLN A 77 -10.68 3.46 -3.02
C GLN A 77 -10.60 4.68 -2.10
N LEU A 78 -11.62 4.81 -1.25
CA LEU A 78 -11.68 5.85 -0.22
C LEU A 78 -10.94 5.35 1.02
N VAL A 79 -9.80 5.96 1.33
CA VAL A 79 -8.85 5.46 2.33
C VAL A 79 -8.47 6.53 3.33
N SER A 80 -8.37 6.14 4.58
CA SER A 80 -7.66 6.91 5.60
C SER A 80 -6.67 6.02 6.32
N ILE A 81 -5.53 6.59 6.70
CA ILE A 81 -4.51 5.93 7.50
C ILE A 81 -4.21 6.84 8.67
N THR A 82 -4.44 6.36 9.88
CA THR A 82 -4.33 7.17 11.09
C THR A 82 -3.69 6.34 12.21
N GLU A 83 -3.43 7.00 13.34
CA GLU A 83 -3.01 6.33 14.57
C GLU A 83 -1.79 5.42 14.39
N LEU A 84 -0.74 5.96 13.78
CA LEU A 84 0.54 5.25 13.68
C LEU A 84 1.16 5.14 15.07
N SER A 85 1.57 3.92 15.45
CA SER A 85 2.31 3.76 16.71
C SER A 85 3.69 4.41 16.60
N PRO A 86 4.31 4.80 17.72
CA PRO A 86 5.63 5.45 17.69
C PRO A 86 6.73 4.60 17.04
N ASP A 87 6.60 3.28 17.12
CA ASP A 87 7.57 2.34 16.55
C ASP A 87 7.19 1.83 15.15
N PHE A 88 6.19 2.43 14.52
CA PHE A 88 5.70 1.98 13.22
C PHE A 88 6.81 1.97 12.17
N LEU A 89 6.93 0.87 11.46
CA LEU A 89 7.88 0.71 10.37
C LEU A 89 7.24 -0.15 9.29
N CYS A 90 7.32 0.28 8.04
CA CYS A 90 6.73 -0.46 6.93
C CYS A 90 7.54 -0.33 5.65
N ASN A 91 7.27 -1.23 4.72
CA ASN A 91 7.72 -1.11 3.34
C ASN A 91 6.48 -0.90 2.47
N ILE A 92 6.58 -0.02 1.49
CA ILE A 92 5.47 0.31 0.62
C ILE A 92 5.90 0.17 -0.84
N VAL A 93 5.06 -0.49 -1.64
CA VAL A 93 5.16 -0.48 -3.09
C VAL A 93 3.99 0.32 -3.62
N VAL A 94 4.27 1.32 -4.43
CA VAL A 94 3.25 2.17 -5.04
C VAL A 94 3.21 1.91 -6.52
N LEU A 95 2.03 1.65 -7.05
CA LEU A 95 1.80 1.39 -8.47
C LEU A 95 0.94 2.51 -9.03
N SER A 96 1.36 3.08 -10.16
CA SER A 96 0.50 4.02 -10.87
C SER A 96 -0.79 3.31 -11.31
N ARG A 97 -1.83 4.08 -11.54
CA ARG A 97 -3.08 3.51 -12.06
C ARG A 97 -2.86 2.80 -13.39
N ALA A 98 -2.04 3.39 -14.27
CA ALA A 98 -1.74 2.79 -15.57
C ALA A 98 -1.04 1.44 -15.43
N LEU A 99 -0.01 1.35 -14.58
CA LEU A 99 0.68 0.09 -14.34
C LEU A 99 -0.23 -0.94 -13.68
N PHE A 100 -1.05 -0.49 -12.75
CA PHE A 100 -2.04 -1.35 -12.09
C PHE A 100 -2.99 -1.95 -13.13
N ASP A 101 -3.56 -1.13 -13.99
CA ASP A 101 -4.48 -1.57 -15.03
C ASP A 101 -3.80 -2.53 -16.02
N ASP A 102 -2.58 -2.22 -16.44
CA ASP A 102 -1.81 -3.08 -17.34
C ASP A 102 -1.48 -4.43 -16.71
N THR A 103 -1.06 -4.42 -15.46
CA THR A 103 -0.71 -5.65 -14.73
C THR A 103 -1.94 -6.54 -14.60
N LEU A 104 -3.11 -5.96 -14.38
CA LEU A 104 -4.34 -6.68 -14.18
C LEU A 104 -5.11 -6.94 -15.49
N SER A 105 -4.72 -6.34 -16.59
CA SER A 105 -5.39 -6.54 -17.87
C SER A 105 -5.36 -8.01 -18.33
N GLY A 106 -4.32 -8.74 -17.95
CA GLY A 106 -4.22 -10.17 -18.22
C GLY A 106 -5.25 -11.00 -17.44
N PHE A 107 -5.74 -10.48 -16.35
CA PHE A 107 -6.82 -11.07 -15.57
C PHE A 107 -8.17 -10.52 -16.00
N SER A 108 -8.20 -9.75 -17.00
CA SER A 108 -9.26 -9.25 -17.85
C SER A 108 -10.62 -9.13 -17.21
N ARG A 109 -10.86 -8.47 -16.34
CA ARG A 109 -12.20 -8.57 -15.92
C ARG A 109 -12.31 -8.68 -14.46
N PHE A 110 -11.51 -7.82 -13.82
CA PHE A 110 -11.89 -7.49 -12.50
C PHE A 110 -13.31 -6.95 -12.58
N SER A 111 -14.23 -7.83 -12.32
CA SER A 111 -15.61 -7.45 -12.20
C SER A 111 -15.72 -6.40 -11.10
N PRO A 112 -16.73 -5.54 -11.13
CA PRO A 112 -16.99 -4.65 -10.01
C PRO A 112 -17.02 -5.37 -8.66
N LEU A 113 -17.36 -6.65 -8.66
CA LEU A 113 -17.40 -7.48 -7.45
C LEU A 113 -16.02 -7.62 -6.79
N PHE A 114 -14.95 -7.66 -7.59
CA PHE A 114 -13.60 -7.72 -7.03
C PHE A 114 -13.30 -6.47 -6.20
N PHE A 115 -13.61 -5.29 -6.72
CA PHE A 115 -13.37 -4.04 -6.01
C PHE A 115 -14.22 -3.95 -4.75
N VAL A 116 -15.46 -4.43 -4.79
CA VAL A 116 -16.32 -4.49 -3.60
C VAL A 116 -15.75 -5.46 -2.58
N TYR A 117 -15.28 -6.62 -3.02
CA TYR A 117 -14.64 -7.61 -2.16
C TYR A 117 -13.42 -7.03 -1.45
N MET A 118 -12.57 -6.31 -2.17
CA MET A 118 -11.32 -5.76 -1.63
C MET A 118 -11.55 -4.62 -0.63
N ARG A 119 -12.76 -4.09 -0.51
CA ARG A 119 -13.07 -3.09 0.52
C ARG A 119 -12.96 -3.66 1.93
N SER A 120 -13.25 -4.94 2.10
CA SER A 120 -13.24 -5.61 3.40
C SER A 120 -12.20 -6.73 3.50
N HIS A 121 -11.57 -7.11 2.40
CA HIS A 121 -10.58 -8.19 2.34
C HIS A 121 -9.24 -7.65 1.83
N TYR A 122 -8.78 -6.54 2.41
CA TYR A 122 -7.61 -5.83 1.91
C TYR A 122 -6.33 -6.09 2.71
N TRP A 123 -6.38 -6.91 3.74
CA TRP A 123 -5.22 -7.20 4.56
C TRP A 123 -5.03 -8.70 4.73
N TYR A 124 -3.77 -9.11 4.87
CA TYR A 124 -3.40 -10.52 4.93
C TYR A 124 -2.24 -10.68 5.91
N GLU A 125 -2.30 -11.71 6.74
CA GLU A 125 -1.18 -12.07 7.60
C GLU A 125 -0.22 -12.96 6.82
N LEU A 126 1.06 -12.58 6.77
CA LEU A 126 2.08 -13.32 6.05
C LEU A 126 2.89 -14.21 6.99
N THR A 127 3.28 -15.39 6.50
CA THR A 127 4.26 -16.24 7.18
C THR A 127 5.66 -15.64 7.03
N GLY A 128 6.61 -16.09 7.87
CA GLY A 128 8.00 -15.64 7.76
C GLY A 128 8.59 -15.91 6.36
N GLU A 129 8.26 -17.05 5.78
CA GLU A 129 8.71 -17.42 4.44
C GLU A 129 8.13 -16.48 3.38
N GLU A 130 6.85 -16.16 3.47
CA GLU A 130 6.21 -15.22 2.55
C GLU A 130 6.81 -13.82 2.66
N ILE A 131 7.12 -13.38 3.87
CA ILE A 131 7.78 -12.09 4.11
C ILE A 131 9.14 -12.04 3.44
N GLU A 132 9.94 -13.10 3.57
CA GLU A 132 11.26 -13.17 2.94
C GLU A 132 11.16 -13.17 1.42
N ARG A 133 10.19 -13.87 0.85
CA ARG A 133 9.93 -13.84 -0.58
C ARG A 133 9.52 -12.45 -1.06
N PHE A 134 8.68 -11.77 -0.30
CA PHE A 134 8.25 -10.41 -0.63
C PHE A 134 9.43 -9.43 -0.60
N LYS A 135 10.30 -9.56 0.41
CA LYS A 135 11.51 -8.73 0.50
C LYS A 135 12.45 -8.98 -0.67
N LEU A 136 12.61 -10.22 -1.09
CA LEU A 136 13.42 -10.56 -2.27
C LEU A 136 12.81 -9.96 -3.54
N PHE A 137 11.50 -9.95 -3.64
CA PHE A 137 10.82 -9.38 -4.80
C PHE A 137 11.16 -7.91 -4.99
N TYR A 138 10.96 -7.07 -4.00
CA TYR A 138 11.28 -5.66 -4.20
C TYR A 138 12.77 -5.34 -4.08
N GLY A 139 13.55 -6.18 -3.47
CA GLY A 139 14.99 -6.07 -3.48
C GLY A 139 15.59 -6.33 -4.85
N SER A 140 14.88 -7.06 -5.72
CA SER A 140 15.31 -7.33 -7.10
C SER A 140 14.79 -6.30 -8.11
N LEU A 141 13.97 -5.39 -7.67
CA LEU A 141 13.43 -4.32 -8.55
C LEU A 141 14.50 -3.19 -8.80
#